data_4969603bf2f5a4fdad8dcac5cf8111ba
#
_entry.id   4969603bf2f5a4fdad8dcac5cf8111ba
#
_cell.length_a   1.000
_cell.length_b   1.000
_cell.length_c   1.000
_cell.angle_alpha   90.00
_cell.angle_beta   90.00
_cell.angle_gamma   90.00
#
_symmetry.space_group_name_H-M   'P 1'
#
loop_
_entity.id
_entity.type
_entity.pdbx_description
1 polymer ?
#
loop_
_entity_poly.entity_id
_entity_poly.type
_entity_poly.pdbx_seq_one_letter_code
_entity_poly.pdbx_strand_id
1 'polypeptide(L)'
;NATANAFMTLLTHREAWEAICENPALIPNAVEECLRVAGSIIAWRRIATADTTVGGVAIPKGGKLLIVQASANFDARHFENPQEVDLYRDNSVEHLTFGYGAHQCMGKNIGRMEMRVFLEEFTRRLPHIRLVEGQSFDFLLNTSFRGPAELWVEWDPRRNPERANPAILDKPLSFKIGAPVKDDITRAVVVRERHEEGEGLVRLVLADPRGRPLPAWSAGSHVDLVAGGFRRKYSLCGIRDDRSVLEVVILREADGRGGSRHFCDAVAAGDTIHLAGPKNLFRLDESAPRHVLIAGGIGITPILAMADRLKA
;
A
#
# COMPACT_ATOMS: atom_id res chain seq x y z
N ASN A 1 -1.92 18.83 -11.97
CA ASN A 1 -2.74 17.61 -12.11
C ASN A 1 -2.43 16.56 -11.02
N ALA A 2 -1.16 16.19 -10.81
CA ALA A 2 -0.80 15.12 -9.85
C ALA A 2 -1.29 15.43 -8.42
N THR A 3 -1.08 16.66 -7.95
CA THR A 3 -1.55 17.10 -6.63
C THR A 3 -3.08 17.06 -6.51
N ALA A 4 -3.79 17.53 -7.55
CA ALA A 4 -5.26 17.47 -7.56
C ALA A 4 -5.78 16.03 -7.58
N ASN A 5 -5.14 15.15 -8.36
CA ASN A 5 -5.46 13.71 -8.38
C ASN A 5 -5.24 13.06 -7.00
N ALA A 6 -4.11 13.36 -6.35
CA ALA A 6 -3.81 12.84 -5.02
C ALA A 6 -4.83 13.31 -3.99
N PHE A 7 -5.17 14.60 -4.03
CA PHE A 7 -6.13 15.19 -3.11
C PHE A 7 -7.53 14.62 -3.30
N MET A 8 -7.98 14.48 -4.56
CA MET A 8 -9.22 13.81 -4.91
C MET A 8 -9.22 12.36 -4.39
N THR A 9 -8.16 11.61 -4.65
CA THR A 9 -8.04 10.20 -4.21
C THR A 9 -8.14 10.08 -2.69
N LEU A 10 -7.36 10.87 -1.95
CA LEU A 10 -7.32 10.80 -0.49
C LEU A 10 -8.64 11.26 0.15
N LEU A 11 -9.28 12.29 -0.39
CA LEU A 11 -10.57 12.77 0.15
C LEU A 11 -11.73 11.85 -0.22
N THR A 12 -11.64 11.11 -1.33
CA THR A 12 -12.61 10.05 -1.70
C THR A 12 -12.46 8.83 -0.79
N HIS A 13 -11.21 8.49 -0.40
CA HIS A 13 -10.91 7.44 0.57
C HIS A 13 -10.67 8.06 1.95
N ARG A 14 -11.75 8.42 2.64
CA ARG A 14 -11.71 9.21 3.86
C ARG A 14 -10.79 8.64 4.93
N GLU A 15 -10.76 7.32 5.08
CA GLU A 15 -9.87 6.60 5.99
C GLU A 15 -8.38 6.82 5.68
N ALA A 16 -8.03 6.95 4.41
CA ALA A 16 -6.65 7.25 3.99
C ALA A 16 -6.27 8.70 4.34
N TRP A 17 -7.18 9.66 4.13
CA TRP A 17 -6.96 11.04 4.53
C TRP A 17 -6.76 11.16 6.05
N GLU A 18 -7.63 10.53 6.83
CA GLU A 18 -7.55 10.52 8.29
C GLU A 18 -6.26 9.88 8.79
N ALA A 19 -5.83 8.78 8.16
CA ALA A 19 -4.57 8.13 8.52
C ALA A 19 -3.35 9.04 8.36
N ILE A 20 -3.26 9.83 7.28
CA ILE A 20 -2.15 10.79 7.10
C ILE A 20 -2.27 12.03 7.98
N CYS A 21 -3.49 12.44 8.37
CA CYS A 21 -3.68 13.51 9.37
C CYS A 21 -3.13 13.09 10.75
N GLU A 22 -3.34 11.84 11.12
CA GLU A 22 -2.92 11.28 12.41
C GLU A 22 -1.46 10.90 12.45
N ASN A 23 -0.95 10.35 11.36
CA ASN A 23 0.44 9.95 11.19
C ASN A 23 1.04 10.58 9.93
N PRO A 24 1.54 11.81 9.99
CA PRO A 24 2.19 12.49 8.86
C PRO A 24 3.40 11.74 8.27
N ALA A 25 3.99 10.79 9.02
CA ALA A 25 5.06 9.95 8.50
C ALA A 25 4.62 9.05 7.33
N LEU A 26 3.31 8.84 7.15
CA LEU A 26 2.74 8.14 6.00
C LEU A 26 2.67 8.98 4.72
N ILE A 27 2.76 10.31 4.80
CA ILE A 27 2.60 11.20 3.66
C ILE A 27 3.55 10.85 2.50
N PRO A 28 4.83 10.55 2.71
CA PRO A 28 5.70 10.15 1.60
C PRO A 28 5.20 8.94 0.83
N ASN A 29 4.69 7.91 1.51
CA ASN A 29 4.14 6.74 0.85
C ASN A 29 2.74 6.98 0.27
N ALA A 30 1.94 7.82 0.89
CA ALA A 30 0.65 8.27 0.35
C ALA A 30 0.83 8.97 -1.01
N VAL A 31 1.90 9.77 -1.18
CA VAL A 31 2.25 10.40 -2.46
C VAL A 31 2.53 9.32 -3.52
N GLU A 32 3.35 8.32 -3.21
CA GLU A 32 3.66 7.25 -4.17
C GLU A 32 2.41 6.42 -4.54
N GLU A 33 1.58 6.09 -3.55
CA GLU A 33 0.35 5.34 -3.80
C GLU A 33 -0.66 6.16 -4.64
N CYS A 34 -0.81 7.46 -4.36
CA CYS A 34 -1.62 8.34 -5.19
C CYS A 34 -1.07 8.47 -6.61
N LEU A 35 0.25 8.53 -6.79
CA LEU A 35 0.90 8.52 -8.10
C LEU A 35 0.65 7.21 -8.84
N ARG A 36 0.58 6.09 -8.12
CA ARG A 36 0.26 4.78 -8.70
C ARG A 36 -1.19 4.73 -9.19
N VAL A 37 -2.18 5.00 -8.32
CA VAL A 37 -3.61 4.80 -8.63
C VAL A 37 -4.20 5.93 -9.46
N ALA A 38 -3.69 7.14 -9.32
CA ALA A 38 -4.22 8.35 -9.95
C ALA A 38 -3.12 9.21 -10.58
N GLY A 39 -2.11 8.57 -11.15
CA GLY A 39 -1.05 9.28 -11.86
C GLY A 39 -1.60 10.18 -12.96
N SER A 40 -0.98 11.36 -13.11
CA SER A 40 -1.40 12.34 -14.10
C SER A 40 -1.01 11.99 -15.53
N ILE A 41 -0.16 10.97 -15.74
CA ILE A 41 0.24 10.48 -17.05
C ILE A 41 -0.45 9.15 -17.33
N ILE A 42 -1.23 9.10 -18.41
CA ILE A 42 -1.93 7.89 -18.85
C ILE A 42 -1.06 7.10 -19.81
N ALA A 43 -0.61 7.74 -20.89
CA ALA A 43 0.07 7.06 -21.97
C ALA A 43 1.02 7.97 -22.75
N TRP A 44 2.07 7.37 -23.32
CA TRP A 44 2.96 8.04 -24.25
C TRP A 44 3.07 7.28 -25.56
N ARG A 45 3.19 8.02 -26.66
CA ARG A 45 3.43 7.48 -27.99
C ARG A 45 4.91 7.16 -28.19
N ARG A 46 5.17 6.09 -28.93
CA ARG A 46 6.51 5.67 -29.37
C ARG A 46 6.46 5.27 -30.84
N ILE A 47 7.62 5.26 -31.49
CA ILE A 47 7.82 4.71 -32.84
C ILE A 47 8.97 3.72 -32.76
N ALA A 48 8.76 2.53 -33.30
CA ALA A 48 9.81 1.51 -33.37
C ALA A 48 10.93 1.97 -34.31
N THR A 49 12.16 2.01 -33.84
CA THR A 49 13.35 2.41 -34.64
C THR A 49 13.94 1.25 -35.44
N ALA A 50 13.57 0.03 -35.10
CA ALA A 50 13.93 -1.21 -35.78
C ALA A 50 12.78 -2.22 -35.65
N ASP A 51 12.83 -3.28 -36.45
CA ASP A 51 11.92 -4.43 -36.25
C ASP A 51 12.14 -5.01 -34.86
N THR A 52 11.07 -5.27 -34.13
CA THR A 52 11.13 -5.78 -32.75
C THR A 52 9.92 -6.66 -32.43
N THR A 53 9.95 -7.32 -31.27
CA THR A 53 8.83 -8.13 -30.79
C THR A 53 8.54 -7.77 -29.34
N VAL A 54 7.26 -7.54 -29.02
CA VAL A 54 6.80 -7.28 -27.64
C VAL A 54 5.64 -8.21 -27.33
N GLY A 55 5.75 -9.01 -26.27
CA GLY A 55 4.70 -9.96 -25.87
C GLY A 55 4.34 -10.97 -26.98
N GLY A 56 5.29 -11.38 -27.82
CA GLY A 56 5.06 -12.27 -28.96
C GLY A 56 4.51 -11.59 -30.22
N VAL A 57 4.21 -10.28 -30.16
CA VAL A 57 3.70 -9.51 -31.32
C VAL A 57 4.85 -8.85 -32.05
N ALA A 58 4.99 -9.15 -33.36
CA ALA A 58 5.99 -8.51 -34.22
C ALA A 58 5.59 -7.05 -34.51
N ILE A 59 6.53 -6.14 -34.34
CA ILE A 59 6.38 -4.70 -34.58
C ILE A 59 7.42 -4.28 -35.60
N PRO A 60 7.02 -3.86 -36.82
CA PRO A 60 7.97 -3.44 -37.83
C PRO A 60 8.59 -2.08 -37.48
N LYS A 61 9.75 -1.81 -38.04
CA LYS A 61 10.36 -0.47 -38.05
C LYS A 61 9.36 0.57 -38.54
N GLY A 62 9.24 1.69 -37.81
CA GLY A 62 8.25 2.73 -38.06
C GLY A 62 6.87 2.46 -37.46
N GLY A 63 6.65 1.29 -36.86
CA GLY A 63 5.43 0.94 -36.15
C GLY A 63 5.13 1.92 -35.01
N LYS A 64 3.87 2.37 -34.91
CA LYS A 64 3.43 3.29 -33.87
C LYS A 64 2.92 2.51 -32.66
N LEU A 65 3.40 2.86 -31.47
CA LEU A 65 3.02 2.25 -30.21
C LEU A 65 2.40 3.29 -29.28
N LEU A 66 1.41 2.85 -28.50
CA LEU A 66 0.89 3.59 -27.37
C LEU A 66 1.26 2.83 -26.09
N ILE A 67 2.14 3.39 -25.27
CA ILE A 67 2.56 2.82 -24.00
C ILE A 67 1.61 3.34 -22.92
N VAL A 68 0.70 2.50 -22.46
CA VAL A 68 -0.31 2.86 -21.45
C VAL A 68 0.27 2.61 -20.05
N GLN A 69 1.00 3.59 -19.52
CA GLN A 69 1.66 3.50 -18.21
C GLN A 69 0.66 3.37 -17.06
N ALA A 70 -0.48 4.04 -17.18
CA ALA A 70 -1.53 3.94 -16.17
C ALA A 70 -2.04 2.50 -16.00
N SER A 71 -2.14 1.72 -17.08
CA SER A 71 -2.53 0.30 -17.00
C SER A 71 -1.50 -0.55 -16.25
N ALA A 72 -0.20 -0.27 -16.46
CA ALA A 72 0.86 -1.00 -15.77
C ALA A 72 0.83 -0.79 -14.25
N ASN A 73 0.35 0.35 -13.77
CA ASN A 73 0.21 0.64 -12.34
C ASN A 73 -0.91 -0.18 -11.67
N PHE A 74 -1.74 -0.86 -12.46
CA PHE A 74 -2.82 -1.76 -12.01
C PHE A 74 -2.57 -3.22 -12.37
N ASP A 75 -1.36 -3.59 -12.78
CA ASP A 75 -1.02 -4.97 -13.10
C ASP A 75 -0.99 -5.83 -11.82
N ALA A 76 -1.97 -6.74 -11.69
CA ALA A 76 -2.08 -7.63 -10.53
C ALA A 76 -0.91 -8.63 -10.38
N ARG A 77 -0.09 -8.82 -11.44
CA ARG A 77 1.13 -9.62 -11.37
C ARG A 77 2.25 -8.89 -10.61
N HIS A 78 2.15 -7.56 -10.50
CA HIS A 78 3.15 -6.71 -9.85
C HIS A 78 2.63 -6.06 -8.57
N PHE A 79 1.40 -5.56 -8.58
CA PHE A 79 0.76 -4.93 -7.41
C PHE A 79 -0.37 -5.83 -6.90
N GLU A 80 -0.26 -6.31 -5.68
CA GLU A 80 -1.33 -7.07 -5.05
C GLU A 80 -2.54 -6.15 -4.78
N ASN A 81 -3.78 -6.61 -5.08
CA ASN A 81 -5.00 -5.81 -4.97
C ASN A 81 -4.84 -4.39 -5.57
N PRO A 82 -4.53 -4.28 -6.88
CA PRO A 82 -4.08 -3.02 -7.47
C PRO A 82 -5.14 -1.93 -7.48
N GLN A 83 -6.42 -2.26 -7.29
CA GLN A 83 -7.53 -1.31 -7.22
C GLN A 83 -7.64 -0.62 -5.85
N GLU A 84 -7.04 -1.20 -4.81
CA GLU A 84 -7.10 -0.64 -3.47
C GLU A 84 -6.05 0.46 -3.29
N VAL A 85 -6.44 1.53 -2.58
CA VAL A 85 -5.53 2.56 -2.09
C VAL A 85 -4.94 2.10 -0.76
N ASP A 86 -3.71 1.62 -0.77
CA ASP A 86 -3.02 1.16 0.43
C ASP A 86 -1.80 2.02 0.75
N LEU A 87 -1.93 2.89 1.74
CA LEU A 87 -0.85 3.78 2.20
C LEU A 87 0.36 3.04 2.78
N TYR A 88 0.22 1.75 3.02
CA TYR A 88 1.28 0.89 3.56
C TYR A 88 1.86 -0.06 2.51
N ARG A 89 1.48 0.11 1.24
CA ARG A 89 2.01 -0.66 0.13
C ARG A 89 3.50 -0.38 -0.02
N ASP A 90 4.33 -1.40 0.10
CA ASP A 90 5.79 -1.25 0.11
C ASP A 90 6.42 -1.10 -1.27
N ASN A 91 5.72 -1.53 -2.33
CA ASN A 91 6.15 -1.38 -3.71
C ASN A 91 5.41 -0.25 -4.47
N SER A 92 4.71 0.65 -3.77
CA SER A 92 4.05 1.80 -4.39
C SER A 92 5.01 2.63 -5.26
N VAL A 93 6.27 2.77 -4.83
CA VAL A 93 7.33 3.50 -5.55
C VAL A 93 7.69 2.92 -6.92
N GLU A 94 7.26 1.69 -7.21
CA GLU A 94 7.56 0.99 -8.46
C GLU A 94 6.57 1.33 -9.59
N HIS A 95 5.67 2.29 -9.34
CA HIS A 95 4.74 2.79 -10.35
C HIS A 95 5.47 3.42 -11.54
N LEU A 96 4.86 3.36 -12.73
CA LEU A 96 5.43 3.89 -13.96
C LEU A 96 4.96 5.32 -14.31
N THR A 97 4.32 6.03 -13.41
CA THR A 97 3.79 7.39 -13.65
C THR A 97 4.87 8.39 -14.08
N PHE A 98 6.10 8.21 -13.59
CA PHE A 98 7.25 9.02 -14.03
C PHE A 98 8.01 8.42 -15.22
N GLY A 99 7.50 7.35 -15.83
CA GLY A 99 8.19 6.63 -16.89
C GLY A 99 9.36 5.79 -16.37
N TYR A 100 10.13 5.24 -17.32
CA TYR A 100 11.28 4.39 -17.03
C TYR A 100 12.37 4.60 -18.07
N GLY A 101 13.64 4.32 -17.71
CA GLY A 101 14.79 4.38 -18.61
C GLY A 101 15.30 5.80 -18.88
N ALA A 102 15.92 6.00 -20.04
CA ALA A 102 16.59 7.25 -20.42
C ALA A 102 15.67 8.48 -20.44
N HIS A 103 14.37 8.29 -20.62
CA HIS A 103 13.36 9.34 -20.62
C HIS A 103 12.54 9.42 -19.33
N GLN A 104 13.00 8.83 -18.23
CA GLN A 104 12.35 8.99 -16.94
C GLN A 104 12.26 10.47 -16.57
N CYS A 105 11.13 10.88 -16.01
CA CYS A 105 10.85 12.27 -15.66
C CYS A 105 11.97 12.89 -14.80
N MET A 106 12.61 13.94 -15.31
CA MET A 106 13.66 14.68 -14.59
C MET A 106 13.10 15.40 -13.36
N GLY A 107 11.84 15.86 -13.42
CA GLY A 107 11.15 16.57 -12.35
C GLY A 107 10.56 15.67 -11.27
N LYS A 108 10.77 14.36 -11.30
CA LYS A 108 10.12 13.40 -10.39
C LYS A 108 10.32 13.73 -8.90
N ASN A 109 11.50 14.22 -8.53
CA ASN A 109 11.81 14.56 -7.14
C ASN A 109 11.13 15.87 -6.70
N ILE A 110 11.07 16.86 -7.59
CA ILE A 110 10.36 18.13 -7.36
C ILE A 110 8.86 17.87 -7.25
N GLY A 111 8.28 17.09 -8.17
CA GLY A 111 6.86 16.74 -8.11
C GLY A 111 6.47 16.00 -6.82
N ARG A 112 7.30 15.06 -6.35
CA ARG A 112 7.11 14.41 -5.06
C ARG A 112 7.17 15.39 -3.89
N MET A 113 8.14 16.30 -3.92
CA MET A 113 8.29 17.31 -2.89
C MET A 113 7.08 18.25 -2.83
N GLU A 114 6.63 18.76 -3.99
CA GLU A 114 5.44 19.63 -4.06
C GLU A 114 4.20 18.92 -3.49
N MET A 115 3.96 17.67 -3.86
CA MET A 115 2.83 16.90 -3.34
C MET A 115 2.94 16.66 -1.83
N ARG A 116 4.14 16.36 -1.31
CA ARG A 116 4.37 16.21 0.15
C ARG A 116 4.09 17.48 0.90
N VAL A 117 4.68 18.61 0.46
CA VAL A 117 4.45 19.92 1.08
C VAL A 117 2.97 20.24 1.11
N PHE A 118 2.29 20.04 -0.01
CA PHE A 118 0.86 20.27 -0.10
C PHE A 118 0.08 19.43 0.91
N LEU A 119 0.33 18.12 0.97
CA LEU A 119 -0.36 17.24 1.90
C LEU A 119 -0.01 17.54 3.36
N GLU A 120 1.26 17.84 3.69
CA GLU A 120 1.68 18.21 5.03
C GLU A 120 0.99 19.50 5.51
N GLU A 121 0.86 20.50 4.64
CA GLU A 121 0.15 21.74 4.98
C GLU A 121 -1.36 21.53 5.14
N PHE A 122 -1.98 20.78 4.24
CA PHE A 122 -3.43 20.56 4.30
C PHE A 122 -3.83 19.65 5.46
N THR A 123 -3.11 18.58 5.73
CA THR A 123 -3.40 17.71 6.88
C THR A 123 -3.24 18.43 8.21
N ARG A 124 -2.28 19.34 8.29
CA ARG A 124 -1.99 20.12 9.49
C ARG A 124 -3.01 21.23 9.73
N ARG A 125 -3.41 21.97 8.65
CA ARG A 125 -4.27 23.16 8.77
C ARG A 125 -5.74 22.85 8.58
N LEU A 126 -6.08 21.88 7.73
CA LEU A 126 -7.45 21.57 7.32
C LEU A 126 -7.74 20.06 7.41
N PRO A 127 -7.47 19.39 8.56
CA PRO A 127 -7.67 17.94 8.67
C PRO A 127 -9.14 17.52 8.44
N HIS A 128 -10.07 18.45 8.63
CA HIS A 128 -11.51 18.26 8.48
C HIS A 128 -12.06 18.63 7.09
N ILE A 129 -11.19 19.00 6.14
CA ILE A 129 -11.57 19.28 4.74
C ILE A 129 -12.22 18.05 4.11
N ARG A 130 -13.21 18.26 3.26
CA ARG A 130 -13.92 17.21 2.53
C ARG A 130 -14.28 17.65 1.12
N LEU A 131 -14.59 16.71 0.27
CA LEU A 131 -15.17 16.98 -1.03
C LEU A 131 -16.61 17.50 -0.86
N VAL A 132 -17.02 18.44 -1.71
CA VAL A 132 -18.42 18.83 -1.79
C VAL A 132 -19.25 17.64 -2.25
N GLU A 133 -20.31 17.34 -1.52
CA GLU A 133 -21.15 16.19 -1.79
C GLU A 133 -21.86 16.29 -3.14
N GLY A 134 -21.99 15.17 -3.85
CA GLY A 134 -22.71 15.09 -5.12
C GLY A 134 -21.98 15.71 -6.33
N GLN A 135 -20.73 16.17 -6.19
CA GLN A 135 -19.97 16.65 -7.33
C GLN A 135 -19.60 15.51 -8.28
N SER A 136 -19.60 15.79 -9.58
CA SER A 136 -19.03 14.92 -10.61
C SER A 136 -17.57 15.33 -10.88
N PHE A 137 -16.76 14.36 -11.31
CA PHE A 137 -15.38 14.63 -11.68
C PHE A 137 -15.24 14.59 -13.20
N ASP A 138 -15.23 15.77 -13.82
CA ASP A 138 -14.90 15.90 -15.22
C ASP A 138 -13.39 15.99 -15.41
N PHE A 139 -12.86 15.09 -16.23
CA PHE A 139 -11.44 15.04 -16.52
C PHE A 139 -11.11 15.77 -17.80
N LEU A 140 -9.94 16.41 -17.84
CA LEU A 140 -9.42 17.05 -19.02
C LEU A 140 -9.38 16.06 -20.20
N LEU A 141 -9.95 16.46 -21.34
CA LEU A 141 -9.97 15.65 -22.56
C LEU A 141 -8.58 15.61 -23.20
N ASN A 142 -7.75 14.67 -22.74
CA ASN A 142 -6.39 14.52 -23.21
C ASN A 142 -5.98 13.04 -23.20
N THR A 143 -5.27 12.59 -24.23
CA THR A 143 -4.85 11.19 -24.35
C THR A 143 -3.62 10.84 -23.51
N SER A 144 -2.88 11.83 -23.02
CA SER A 144 -1.63 11.63 -22.28
C SER A 144 -1.74 12.07 -20.83
N PHE A 145 -2.52 13.13 -20.55
CA PHE A 145 -2.63 13.70 -19.20
C PHE A 145 -4.03 13.50 -18.64
N ARG A 146 -4.10 13.20 -17.35
CA ARG A 146 -5.35 13.07 -16.61
C ARG A 146 -5.30 13.90 -15.34
N GLY A 147 -6.36 14.64 -15.09
CA GLY A 147 -6.61 15.39 -13.87
C GLY A 147 -8.01 15.94 -13.90
N PRO A 148 -8.66 16.15 -12.74
CA PRO A 148 -9.96 16.79 -12.69
C PRO A 148 -9.83 18.22 -13.24
N ALA A 149 -10.83 18.65 -14.00
CA ALA A 149 -10.92 20.03 -14.48
C ALA A 149 -11.15 20.98 -13.30
N GLU A 150 -11.99 20.55 -12.36
CA GLU A 150 -12.31 21.24 -11.12
C GLU A 150 -12.40 20.23 -9.98
N LEU A 151 -12.09 20.68 -8.77
CA LEU A 151 -12.22 19.89 -7.54
C LEU A 151 -12.77 20.80 -6.43
N TRP A 152 -14.03 20.62 -6.14
CA TRP A 152 -14.71 21.42 -5.12
C TRP A 152 -14.53 20.79 -3.75
N VAL A 153 -14.08 21.60 -2.80
CA VAL A 153 -13.84 21.20 -1.42
C VAL A 153 -14.50 22.17 -0.47
N GLU A 154 -14.86 21.69 0.70
CA GLU A 154 -15.43 22.51 1.75
C GLU A 154 -14.80 22.18 3.10
N TRP A 155 -14.77 23.17 3.97
CA TRP A 155 -14.31 23.05 5.37
C TRP A 155 -14.97 24.11 6.23
N ASP A 156 -14.98 23.91 7.54
CA ASP A 156 -15.42 24.91 8.51
C ASP A 156 -14.20 25.65 9.10
N PRO A 157 -13.98 26.93 8.78
CA PRO A 157 -12.83 27.71 9.30
C PRO A 157 -12.80 27.81 10.83
N ARG A 158 -13.94 27.60 11.52
CA ARG A 158 -14.00 27.61 12.99
C ARG A 158 -13.32 26.39 13.61
N ARG A 159 -13.17 25.32 12.84
CA ARG A 159 -12.52 24.07 13.23
C ARG A 159 -11.05 24.00 12.90
N ASN A 160 -10.47 25.05 12.31
CA ASN A 160 -9.07 25.06 11.98
C ASN A 160 -8.20 24.93 13.26
N PRO A 161 -7.25 23.97 13.29
CA PRO A 161 -6.45 23.69 14.48
C PRO A 161 -5.62 24.88 14.98
N GLU A 162 -5.18 25.77 14.09
CA GLU A 162 -4.40 26.96 14.45
C GLU A 162 -5.18 27.96 15.32
N ARG A 163 -6.50 27.89 15.35
CA ARG A 163 -7.32 28.73 16.24
C ARG A 163 -7.17 28.32 17.71
N ALA A 164 -6.94 27.03 17.95
CA ALA A 164 -6.70 26.50 19.30
C ALA A 164 -5.21 26.50 19.64
N ASN A 165 -4.34 26.33 18.66
CA ASN A 165 -2.89 26.29 18.84
C ASN A 165 -2.17 26.96 17.64
N PRO A 166 -1.90 28.29 17.73
CA PRO A 166 -1.21 29.04 16.68
C PRO A 166 0.20 28.50 16.36
N ALA A 167 0.88 27.85 17.30
CA ALA A 167 2.20 27.27 17.09
C ALA A 167 2.26 26.18 16.01
N ILE A 168 1.10 25.66 15.58
CA ILE A 168 1.03 24.75 14.44
C ILE A 168 1.60 25.40 13.16
N LEU A 169 1.45 26.71 12.99
CA LEU A 169 1.92 27.45 11.83
C LEU A 169 3.46 27.59 11.80
N ASP A 170 4.09 27.53 12.96
CA ASP A 170 5.54 27.74 13.11
C ASP A 170 6.36 26.46 12.95
N LYS A 171 5.70 25.31 12.75
CA LYS A 171 6.39 24.03 12.60
C LYS A 171 7.19 24.03 11.30
N PRO A 172 8.54 23.89 11.37
CA PRO A 172 9.35 23.80 10.17
C PRO A 172 8.99 22.55 9.37
N LEU A 173 8.88 22.70 8.06
CA LEU A 173 8.69 21.59 7.15
C LEU A 173 10.00 20.84 6.99
N SER A 174 9.98 19.54 7.23
CA SER A 174 11.15 18.66 7.03
C SER A 174 10.97 17.89 5.73
N PHE A 175 11.75 18.29 4.71
CA PHE A 175 11.68 17.62 3.41
C PHE A 175 12.81 16.60 3.27
N LYS A 176 12.44 15.34 3.04
CA LYS A 176 13.35 14.36 2.47
C LYS A 176 13.11 14.31 0.96
N ILE A 177 14.15 14.50 0.18
CA ILE A 177 14.10 14.38 -1.28
C ILE A 177 14.12 12.90 -1.64
N GLY A 178 13.32 12.51 -2.64
CA GLY A 178 13.26 11.15 -3.15
C GLY A 178 12.11 10.30 -2.60
N ALA A 179 12.08 9.05 -2.99
CA ALA A 179 11.05 8.10 -2.58
C ALA A 179 11.25 7.66 -1.11
N PRO A 180 10.18 7.18 -0.43
CA PRO A 180 10.31 6.63 0.92
C PRO A 180 11.14 5.35 0.93
N VAL A 181 11.74 5.04 2.08
CA VAL A 181 12.45 3.77 2.28
C VAL A 181 11.42 2.69 2.62
N LYS A 182 11.45 1.58 1.90
CA LYS A 182 10.48 0.47 2.05
C LYS A 182 10.37 -0.07 3.48
N ASP A 183 11.48 -0.16 4.19
CA ASP A 183 11.54 -0.73 5.52
C ASP A 183 10.89 0.13 6.61
N ASP A 184 10.68 1.42 6.32
CA ASP A 184 10.01 2.34 7.25
C ASP A 184 8.48 2.28 7.15
N ILE A 185 7.94 1.55 6.14
CA ILE A 185 6.50 1.50 5.87
C ILE A 185 5.88 0.36 6.68
N THR A 186 5.34 0.69 7.85
CA THR A 186 4.64 -0.26 8.72
C THR A 186 3.36 0.35 9.26
N ARG A 187 2.33 -0.49 9.46
CA ARG A 187 1.10 -0.10 10.16
C ARG A 187 1.09 -0.63 11.58
N ALA A 188 0.54 0.14 12.52
CA ALA A 188 0.26 -0.35 13.85
C ALA A 188 -0.92 -1.34 13.81
N VAL A 189 -0.79 -2.46 14.51
CA VAL A 189 -1.86 -3.43 14.75
C VAL A 189 -1.87 -3.79 16.22
N VAL A 190 -3.06 -4.06 16.75
CA VAL A 190 -3.21 -4.60 18.11
C VAL A 190 -3.30 -6.12 18.06
N VAL A 191 -2.63 -6.79 18.95
CA VAL A 191 -2.81 -8.23 19.18
C VAL A 191 -4.15 -8.42 19.90
N ARG A 192 -5.21 -8.69 19.13
CA ARG A 192 -6.57 -8.84 19.67
C ARG A 192 -6.68 -10.10 20.52
N GLU A 193 -6.08 -11.18 20.04
CA GLU A 193 -6.08 -12.48 20.74
C GLU A 193 -4.72 -13.16 20.58
N ARG A 194 -4.34 -13.93 21.60
CA ARG A 194 -3.15 -14.78 21.61
C ARG A 194 -3.52 -16.14 22.14
N HIS A 195 -3.24 -17.19 21.37
CA HIS A 195 -3.55 -18.57 21.71
C HIS A 195 -2.30 -19.43 21.66
N GLU A 196 -2.20 -20.36 22.61
CA GLU A 196 -1.20 -21.41 22.55
C GLU A 196 -1.82 -22.63 21.84
N GLU A 197 -1.31 -22.93 20.65
CA GLU A 197 -1.87 -24.00 19.79
C GLU A 197 -1.17 -25.35 20.01
N GLY A 198 -0.13 -25.38 20.83
CA GLY A 198 0.66 -26.57 21.15
C GLY A 198 2.04 -26.19 21.68
N GLU A 199 2.91 -27.17 21.91
CA GLU A 199 4.23 -26.93 22.46
C GLU A 199 5.05 -25.99 21.51
N GLY A 200 5.32 -24.80 22.01
CA GLY A 200 6.07 -23.75 21.26
C GLY A 200 5.35 -23.16 20.06
N LEU A 201 4.02 -23.36 19.91
CA LEU A 201 3.21 -22.76 18.86
C LEU A 201 2.30 -21.69 19.43
N VAL A 202 2.40 -20.48 18.92
CA VAL A 202 1.57 -19.34 19.30
C VAL A 202 0.84 -18.78 18.09
N ARG A 203 -0.48 -18.68 18.17
CA ARG A 203 -1.31 -17.97 17.19
C ARG A 203 -1.60 -16.57 17.69
N LEU A 204 -1.34 -15.58 16.84
CA LEU A 204 -1.68 -14.18 17.06
C LEU A 204 -2.80 -13.79 16.09
N VAL A 205 -3.85 -13.19 16.63
CA VAL A 205 -4.95 -12.55 15.89
C VAL A 205 -4.73 -11.04 15.96
N LEU A 206 -4.47 -10.44 14.82
CA LEU A 206 -4.08 -9.04 14.69
C LEU A 206 -5.25 -8.23 14.12
N ALA A 207 -5.52 -7.06 14.68
CA ALA A 207 -6.59 -6.16 14.23
C ALA A 207 -6.07 -4.72 14.12
N ASP A 208 -6.76 -3.90 13.32
CA ASP A 208 -6.51 -2.46 13.33
C ASP A 208 -6.95 -1.86 14.67
N PRO A 209 -6.16 -0.99 15.31
CA PRO A 209 -6.51 -0.40 16.61
C PRO A 209 -7.82 0.39 16.63
N ARG A 210 -8.33 0.79 15.46
CA ARG A 210 -9.58 1.53 15.29
C ARG A 210 -10.69 0.72 14.67
N GLY A 211 -10.48 -0.59 14.47
CA GLY A 211 -11.46 -1.48 13.84
C GLY A 211 -11.64 -1.26 12.33
N ARG A 212 -10.71 -0.59 11.66
CA ARG A 212 -10.73 -0.46 10.20
C ARG A 212 -10.39 -1.79 9.54
N PRO A 213 -10.91 -2.04 8.32
CA PRO A 213 -10.52 -3.23 7.58
C PRO A 213 -9.00 -3.28 7.34
N LEU A 214 -8.41 -4.43 7.58
CA LEU A 214 -7.03 -4.73 7.20
C LEU A 214 -6.95 -5.03 5.68
N PRO A 215 -5.76 -4.96 5.07
CA PRO A 215 -5.62 -5.23 3.65
C PRO A 215 -6.12 -6.62 3.28
N ALA A 216 -6.71 -6.73 2.10
CA ALA A 216 -7.00 -8.02 1.51
C ALA A 216 -5.70 -8.80 1.25
N TRP A 217 -5.78 -10.12 1.31
CA TRP A 217 -4.64 -11.01 1.06
C TRP A 217 -5.07 -12.25 0.28
N SER A 218 -4.12 -12.88 -0.38
CA SER A 218 -4.35 -14.10 -1.16
C SER A 218 -3.63 -15.30 -0.54
N ALA A 219 -4.09 -16.51 -0.82
CA ALA A 219 -3.47 -17.73 -0.30
C ALA A 219 -1.99 -17.79 -0.65
N GLY A 220 -1.13 -18.02 0.34
CA GLY A 220 0.33 -17.96 0.23
C GLY A 220 0.95 -16.62 0.64
N SER A 221 0.12 -15.62 1.00
CA SER A 221 0.61 -14.34 1.53
C SER A 221 1.28 -14.47 2.88
N HIS A 222 2.21 -13.56 3.15
CA HIS A 222 2.86 -13.38 4.45
C HIS A 222 2.91 -11.90 4.85
N VAL A 223 3.15 -11.66 6.11
CA VAL A 223 3.42 -10.33 6.67
C VAL A 223 4.76 -10.30 7.39
N ASP A 224 5.38 -9.12 7.43
CA ASP A 224 6.49 -8.87 8.34
C ASP A 224 5.92 -8.32 9.64
N LEU A 225 6.12 -9.01 10.77
CA LEU A 225 5.85 -8.47 12.09
C LEU A 225 7.09 -7.77 12.64
N VAL A 226 6.88 -6.62 13.27
CA VAL A 226 7.93 -5.78 13.84
C VAL A 226 7.59 -5.45 15.29
N ALA A 227 8.38 -5.95 16.22
CA ALA A 227 8.28 -5.66 17.66
C ALA A 227 9.61 -5.96 18.34
N GLY A 228 9.94 -5.24 19.44
CA GLY A 228 11.12 -5.49 20.27
C GLY A 228 12.45 -5.44 19.50
N GLY A 229 12.52 -4.65 18.44
CA GLY A 229 13.70 -4.58 17.56
C GLY A 229 13.84 -5.73 16.56
N PHE A 230 12.90 -6.65 16.52
CA PHE A 230 12.88 -7.76 15.58
C PHE A 230 11.91 -7.49 14.44
N ARG A 231 12.30 -7.91 13.22
CA ARG A 231 11.44 -8.00 12.05
C ARG A 231 11.45 -9.43 11.53
N ARG A 232 10.29 -10.10 11.47
CA ARG A 232 10.15 -11.50 11.06
C ARG A 232 8.95 -11.69 10.15
N LYS A 233 9.12 -12.60 9.17
CA LYS A 233 8.08 -12.98 8.21
C LYS A 233 7.26 -14.14 8.73
N TYR A 234 5.94 -13.98 8.67
CA TYR A 234 5.00 -15.05 9.03
C TYR A 234 3.92 -15.17 7.97
N SER A 235 3.66 -16.39 7.54
CA SER A 235 2.58 -16.67 6.60
C SER A 235 1.23 -16.37 7.22
N LEU A 236 0.33 -15.79 6.44
CA LEU A 236 -1.04 -15.58 6.84
C LEU A 236 -1.82 -16.89 6.78
N CYS A 237 -2.64 -17.11 7.79
CA CYS A 237 -3.61 -18.18 7.89
C CYS A 237 -4.94 -17.61 8.40
N GLY A 238 -5.94 -18.47 8.66
CA GLY A 238 -7.26 -18.01 9.10
C GLY A 238 -8.21 -17.68 7.94
N ILE A 239 -9.29 -16.96 8.24
CA ILE A 239 -10.37 -16.67 7.29
C ILE A 239 -9.98 -15.49 6.42
N ARG A 240 -9.66 -15.75 5.15
CA ARG A 240 -9.19 -14.75 4.20
C ARG A 240 -10.19 -13.62 3.96
N ASP A 241 -11.48 -13.90 3.92
CA ASP A 241 -12.52 -12.92 3.60
C ASP A 241 -12.93 -12.06 4.81
N ASP A 242 -12.47 -12.41 6.01
CA ASP A 242 -12.59 -11.57 7.20
C ASP A 242 -11.45 -10.55 7.25
N ARG A 243 -11.74 -9.34 6.80
CA ARG A 243 -10.78 -8.22 6.83
C ARG A 243 -10.68 -7.53 8.18
N SER A 244 -11.44 -7.97 9.18
CA SER A 244 -11.34 -7.39 10.54
C SER A 244 -10.07 -7.83 11.26
N VAL A 245 -9.48 -8.96 10.82
CA VAL A 245 -8.29 -9.55 11.43
C VAL A 245 -7.34 -10.14 10.39
N LEU A 246 -6.08 -10.29 10.80
CA LEU A 246 -5.07 -11.15 10.16
C LEU A 246 -4.56 -12.14 11.21
N GLU A 247 -4.34 -13.38 10.82
CA GLU A 247 -3.86 -14.43 11.69
C GLU A 247 -2.51 -14.97 11.22
N VAL A 248 -1.62 -15.17 12.19
CA VAL A 248 -0.32 -15.83 11.99
C VAL A 248 -0.10 -16.86 13.08
N VAL A 249 0.59 -17.96 12.74
CA VAL A 249 1.06 -18.94 13.72
C VAL A 249 2.58 -18.94 13.72
N ILE A 250 3.16 -18.85 14.91
CA ILE A 250 4.59 -18.68 15.15
C ILE A 250 5.11 -19.91 15.89
N LEU A 251 6.14 -20.54 15.34
CA LEU A 251 6.89 -21.57 16.03
C LEU A 251 8.06 -20.95 16.81
N ARG A 252 8.10 -21.20 18.10
CA ARG A 252 9.18 -20.75 18.98
C ARG A 252 10.44 -21.57 18.74
N GLU A 253 11.42 -21.01 18.09
CA GLU A 253 12.72 -21.62 17.84
C GLU A 253 13.68 -21.34 19.02
N ALA A 254 14.11 -22.41 19.71
CA ALA A 254 15.02 -22.27 20.84
C ALA A 254 16.40 -21.72 20.45
N ASP A 255 16.95 -22.22 19.34
CA ASP A 255 18.31 -21.88 18.86
C ASP A 255 18.31 -20.79 17.78
N GLY A 256 17.17 -20.14 17.53
CA GLY A 256 17.01 -19.09 16.55
C GLY A 256 17.62 -17.75 17.00
N ARG A 257 17.58 -16.74 16.09
CA ARG A 257 18.10 -15.36 16.32
C ARG A 257 17.23 -14.53 17.28
N GLY A 258 16.42 -15.13 18.13
CA GLY A 258 15.62 -14.50 19.18
C GLY A 258 14.26 -13.94 18.73
N GLY A 259 14.00 -13.74 17.43
CA GLY A 259 12.77 -13.11 16.97
C GLY A 259 11.52 -13.92 17.28
N SER A 260 11.46 -15.21 16.92
CA SER A 260 10.30 -16.08 17.25
C SER A 260 10.10 -16.18 18.77
N ARG A 261 11.18 -16.25 19.55
CA ARG A 261 11.10 -16.23 21.02
C ARG A 261 10.46 -14.94 21.53
N HIS A 262 10.86 -13.77 20.99
CA HIS A 262 10.27 -12.49 21.39
C HIS A 262 8.76 -12.47 21.13
N PHE A 263 8.32 -12.87 19.92
CA PHE A 263 6.89 -12.90 19.59
C PHE A 263 6.10 -13.93 20.40
N CYS A 264 6.71 -15.05 20.76
CA CYS A 264 6.05 -16.06 21.58
C CYS A 264 6.04 -15.73 23.08
N ASP A 265 7.13 -15.15 23.61
CA ASP A 265 7.33 -15.02 25.05
C ASP A 265 6.98 -13.62 25.58
N ALA A 266 7.13 -12.57 24.75
CA ALA A 266 7.03 -11.19 25.21
C ALA A 266 5.82 -10.44 24.64
N VAL A 267 5.21 -10.92 23.54
CA VAL A 267 4.03 -10.28 22.92
C VAL A 267 2.76 -10.87 23.52
N ALA A 268 1.90 -10.02 24.09
CA ALA A 268 0.67 -10.38 24.74
C ALA A 268 -0.56 -9.81 24.02
N ALA A 269 -1.75 -10.36 24.33
CA ALA A 269 -3.01 -9.76 23.91
C ALA A 269 -3.14 -8.33 24.47
N GLY A 270 -3.55 -7.39 23.65
CA GLY A 270 -3.61 -5.95 23.95
C GLY A 270 -2.37 -5.17 23.51
N ASP A 271 -1.26 -5.82 23.23
CA ASP A 271 -0.06 -5.13 22.77
C ASP A 271 -0.23 -4.54 21.36
N THR A 272 0.39 -3.39 21.15
CA THR A 272 0.51 -2.80 19.82
C THR A 272 1.86 -3.18 19.22
N ILE A 273 1.81 -3.84 18.07
CA ILE A 273 3.00 -4.17 17.27
C ILE A 273 2.86 -3.55 15.87
N HIS A 274 3.90 -3.65 15.04
CA HIS A 274 3.85 -3.13 13.70
C HIS A 274 3.87 -4.25 12.66
N LEU A 275 3.22 -4.00 11.53
CA LEU A 275 3.05 -4.95 10.43
C LEU A 275 3.37 -4.26 9.09
N ALA A 276 4.15 -4.94 8.23
CA ALA A 276 4.31 -4.59 6.83
C ALA A 276 3.78 -5.70 5.93
N GLY A 277 3.21 -5.33 4.81
CA GLY A 277 2.51 -6.23 3.89
C GLY A 277 0.99 -6.18 4.08
N PRO A 278 0.22 -7.15 3.55
CA PRO A 278 0.62 -8.49 3.07
C PRO A 278 1.43 -8.48 1.76
N LYS A 279 2.23 -9.54 1.56
CA LYS A 279 2.96 -9.83 0.33
C LYS A 279 2.76 -11.29 -0.05
N ASN A 280 2.53 -11.57 -1.34
CA ASN A 280 2.42 -12.95 -1.81
C ASN A 280 3.60 -13.31 -2.74
N LEU A 281 4.58 -14.02 -2.19
CA LEU A 281 5.71 -14.59 -2.91
C LEU A 281 5.57 -16.10 -3.13
N PHE A 282 4.47 -16.70 -2.67
CA PHE A 282 4.15 -18.12 -2.80
C PHE A 282 2.73 -18.28 -3.35
N ARG A 283 2.54 -17.80 -4.57
CA ARG A 283 1.22 -17.74 -5.21
C ARG A 283 0.70 -19.13 -5.56
N LEU A 284 -0.58 -19.36 -5.27
CA LEU A 284 -1.32 -20.51 -5.77
C LEU A 284 -1.66 -20.31 -7.26
N ASP A 285 -1.30 -21.26 -8.10
CA ASP A 285 -1.77 -21.29 -9.49
C ASP A 285 -3.14 -21.98 -9.55
N GLU A 286 -4.20 -21.21 -9.42
CA GLU A 286 -5.58 -21.71 -9.41
C GLU A 286 -6.01 -22.31 -10.78
N SER A 287 -5.27 -22.08 -11.86
CA SER A 287 -5.56 -22.61 -13.18
C SER A 287 -5.07 -24.04 -13.39
N ALA A 288 -4.22 -24.54 -12.51
CA ALA A 288 -3.68 -25.89 -12.61
C ALA A 288 -4.78 -26.96 -12.44
N PRO A 289 -4.82 -28.00 -13.28
CA PRO A 289 -5.87 -29.02 -13.24
C PRO A 289 -5.79 -29.93 -12.03
N ARG A 290 -4.66 -29.93 -11.30
CA ARG A 290 -4.42 -30.74 -10.10
C ARG A 290 -3.42 -30.03 -9.20
N HIS A 291 -3.65 -30.08 -7.91
CA HIS A 291 -2.76 -29.55 -6.88
C HIS A 291 -2.31 -30.68 -5.95
N VAL A 292 -1.03 -30.69 -5.62
CA VAL A 292 -0.45 -31.52 -4.57
C VAL A 292 0.14 -30.60 -3.52
N LEU A 293 -0.47 -30.55 -2.34
CA LEU A 293 -0.04 -29.69 -1.25
C LEU A 293 0.80 -30.52 -0.26
N ILE A 294 2.06 -30.12 -0.06
CA ILE A 294 3.00 -30.79 0.84
C ILE A 294 3.43 -29.79 1.89
N ALA A 295 3.27 -30.14 3.18
CA ALA A 295 3.67 -29.30 4.29
C ALA A 295 4.54 -30.09 5.27
N GLY A 296 5.58 -29.43 5.80
CA GLY A 296 6.44 -29.95 6.88
C GLY A 296 6.52 -28.93 8.02
N GLY A 297 6.16 -29.35 9.23
CA GLY A 297 6.20 -28.48 10.41
C GLY A 297 5.35 -27.22 10.25
N ILE A 298 5.89 -26.05 10.67
CA ILE A 298 5.20 -24.76 10.62
C ILE A 298 4.90 -24.28 9.18
N GLY A 299 5.55 -24.86 8.17
CA GLY A 299 5.27 -24.59 6.76
C GLY A 299 3.85 -24.98 6.32
N ILE A 300 3.06 -25.60 7.21
CA ILE A 300 1.64 -25.87 6.98
C ILE A 300 0.81 -24.58 6.91
N THR A 301 1.20 -23.48 7.53
CA THR A 301 0.41 -22.24 7.61
C THR A 301 -0.01 -21.68 6.25
N PRO A 302 0.87 -21.44 5.25
CA PRO A 302 0.45 -21.01 3.93
C PRO A 302 -0.31 -22.11 3.17
N ILE A 303 0.00 -23.36 3.42
CA ILE A 303 -0.64 -24.51 2.76
C ILE A 303 -2.10 -24.68 3.19
N LEU A 304 -2.44 -24.41 4.45
CA LEU A 304 -3.83 -24.38 4.92
C LEU A 304 -4.65 -23.35 4.15
N ALA A 305 -4.15 -22.12 4.02
CA ALA A 305 -4.82 -21.07 3.26
C ALA A 305 -5.02 -21.46 1.79
N MET A 306 -4.04 -22.16 1.18
CA MET A 306 -4.17 -22.67 -0.19
C MET A 306 -5.22 -23.79 -0.28
N ALA A 307 -5.23 -24.72 0.69
CA ALA A 307 -6.20 -25.81 0.74
C ALA A 307 -7.64 -25.28 0.88
N ASP A 308 -7.84 -24.29 1.72
CA ASP A 308 -9.15 -23.66 1.93
C ASP A 308 -9.60 -22.89 0.66
N ARG A 309 -8.67 -22.23 -0.03
CA ARG A 309 -8.96 -21.58 -1.29
C ARG A 309 -9.38 -22.55 -2.40
N LEU A 310 -8.78 -23.74 -2.45
CA LEU A 310 -9.09 -24.76 -3.46
C LEU A 310 -10.39 -25.52 -3.17
N LYS A 311 -10.95 -25.42 -1.95
CA LYS A 311 -12.26 -25.99 -1.59
C LYS A 311 -13.43 -25.04 -1.88
N ALA A 312 -13.15 -23.73 -1.94
CA ALA A 312 -14.15 -22.68 -2.18
C ALA A 312 -14.49 -22.54 -3.67
#